data_82ce9b10a115b64ca4e41d5316e05ed9
#
_entry.id   82ce9b10a115b64ca4e41d5316e05ed9
#
_cell.length_a   1.000
_cell.length_b   1.000
_cell.length_c   1.000
_cell.angle_alpha   90.00
_cell.angle_beta   90.00
_cell.angle_gamma   90.00
#
_symmetry.space_group_name_H-M   'P 1'
#
loop_
_entity.id
_entity.type
_entity.pdbx_description
1 polymer ?
#
loop_
_entity_poly.entity_id
_entity_poly.type
_entity_poly.pdbx_seq_one_letter_code
_entity_poly.pdbx_strand_id
1 'polypeptide(L)'
;AAQMPPRPLAIGLVLMLVVLAIAKPVVSQAPADFETFPVVLSFDWFYLSVYPLIYAWDPVWLWGALVGATLLLFALPWMPPARYARGEPRQMTVHPGRQLAPVRPGETLLDAGLRAAIPLPFECRSGGCGVCKATLIGGQVEMSGYQKSALSDDERAAGRILTCCATAITDVEFEYEENAAARGTTVERYRAKIDRLEKLAHDVMLLGLRLEDGRKIAFEAGQYLNVILEDGARRSYSFTVPSGETDLVELHVRLMPGGRFTTRVFESMKPGDEIEFEGPVGSFVLHEPSDKPLIFVAGATGFAPVKSLLEQAFRLGIERPLYLYWGVRQRRDLYMMELPQRWAREHPNFRFVPVLSEPGTDEPWAGRTGLVHEAILADFPDLSGFSVYACGSVRMVEAARPAFVAQGLSEEACYSDAFTPAGGAAPAARA
;
A
#
# COMPACT_ATOMS: atom_id res chain seq x y z
N ALA A 1 13.84 9.07 -3.25
CA ALA A 1 13.18 9.95 -2.28
C ALA A 1 14.22 10.39 -1.27
N ALA A 2 14.51 11.70 -1.19
CA ALA A 2 15.37 12.25 -0.14
C ALA A 2 14.67 11.98 1.20
N GLN A 3 15.20 11.07 1.99
CA GLN A 3 14.75 10.88 3.35
C GLN A 3 15.13 12.15 4.12
N MET A 4 14.12 12.90 4.56
CA MET A 4 14.39 14.01 5.48
C MET A 4 15.06 13.47 6.75
N PRO A 5 16.11 14.12 7.24
CA PRO A 5 16.77 13.70 8.46
C PRO A 5 15.76 13.73 9.63
N PRO A 6 15.93 12.87 10.64
CA PRO A 6 15.09 12.88 11.83
C PRO A 6 14.98 14.29 12.43
N ARG A 7 13.79 14.71 12.83
CA ARG A 7 13.53 16.07 13.37
C ARG A 7 14.57 16.57 14.40
N PRO A 8 15.04 15.73 15.37
CA PRO A 8 16.08 16.18 16.32
C PRO A 8 17.40 16.52 15.63
N LEU A 9 17.80 15.77 14.59
CA LEU A 9 19.02 16.01 13.84
C LEU A 9 18.91 17.28 13.00
N ALA A 10 17.76 17.51 12.35
CA ALA A 10 17.50 18.72 11.59
C ALA A 10 17.51 19.97 12.49
N ILE A 11 16.89 19.90 13.67
CA ILE A 11 16.90 20.98 14.66
C ILE A 11 18.32 21.24 15.17
N GLY A 12 19.08 20.18 15.49
CA GLY A 12 20.48 20.29 15.93
C GLY A 12 21.37 20.95 14.89
N LEU A 13 21.23 20.59 13.61
CA LEU A 13 21.95 21.22 12.51
C LEU A 13 21.60 22.69 12.33
N VAL A 14 20.32 23.05 12.40
CA VAL A 14 19.87 24.44 12.31
C VAL A 14 20.42 25.26 13.48
N LEU A 15 20.34 24.75 14.71
CA LEU A 15 20.90 25.42 15.89
C LEU A 15 22.42 25.61 15.76
N MET A 16 23.14 24.59 15.29
CA MET A 16 24.58 24.67 15.05
C MET A 16 24.90 25.76 14.02
N LEU A 17 24.17 25.81 12.89
CA LEU A 17 24.39 26.84 11.86
C LEU A 17 24.08 28.24 12.39
N VAL A 18 23.03 28.41 13.21
CA VAL A 18 22.69 29.71 13.85
C VAL A 18 23.80 30.13 14.80
N VAL A 19 24.31 29.21 15.65
CA VAL A 19 25.43 29.52 16.57
C VAL A 19 26.70 29.90 15.78
N LEU A 20 27.00 29.18 14.72
CA LEU A 20 28.15 29.49 13.87
C LEU A 20 28.01 30.83 13.14
N ALA A 21 26.79 31.16 12.65
CA ALA A 21 26.50 32.43 12.00
C ALA A 21 26.63 33.62 12.97
N ILE A 22 26.29 33.44 14.26
CA ILE A 22 26.46 34.47 15.30
C ILE A 22 27.91 34.60 15.72
N ALA A 23 28.61 33.45 15.90
CA ALA A 23 30.01 33.43 16.37
C ALA A 23 31.01 33.92 15.29
N LYS A 24 30.67 33.71 14.04
CA LYS A 24 31.50 34.10 12.87
C LYS A 24 30.59 34.63 11.76
N PRO A 25 30.06 35.86 11.90
CA PRO A 25 29.21 36.44 10.87
C PRO A 25 30.02 36.63 9.58
N VAL A 26 29.36 36.28 8.46
CA VAL A 26 29.92 36.59 7.12
C VAL A 26 29.84 38.09 6.92
N VAL A 27 30.96 38.75 6.85
CA VAL A 27 31.04 40.20 6.61
C VAL A 27 31.06 40.40 5.09
N SER A 28 30.11 41.22 4.60
CA SER A 28 30.09 41.65 3.21
C SER A 28 31.38 42.44 2.93
N GLN A 29 32.16 42.01 1.96
CA GLN A 29 33.33 42.73 1.52
C GLN A 29 32.96 43.83 0.49
N ALA A 30 33.80 44.84 0.36
CA ALA A 30 33.63 45.85 -0.67
C ALA A 30 33.66 45.22 -2.07
N PRO A 31 33.01 45.85 -3.08
CA PRO A 31 33.09 45.38 -4.45
C PRO A 31 34.54 45.10 -4.89
N ALA A 32 34.74 44.03 -5.60
CA ALA A 32 36.07 43.63 -6.08
C ALA A 32 36.65 44.74 -6.99
N ASP A 33 37.78 45.28 -6.60
CA ASP A 33 38.61 46.17 -7.41
C ASP A 33 39.69 45.32 -8.05
N PHE A 34 39.66 45.17 -9.36
CA PHE A 34 40.60 44.34 -10.12
C PHE A 34 41.98 44.99 -10.31
N GLU A 35 42.12 46.27 -9.91
CA GLU A 35 43.38 46.98 -10.02
C GLU A 35 44.21 46.94 -8.72
N THR A 36 43.65 46.52 -7.61
CA THR A 36 44.32 46.39 -6.33
C THR A 36 44.50 44.94 -5.90
N PHE A 37 45.75 44.56 -5.59
CA PHE A 37 46.02 43.24 -4.98
C PHE A 37 45.72 43.32 -3.49
N PRO A 38 44.79 42.48 -2.96
CA PRO A 38 44.52 42.47 -1.53
C PRO A 38 45.74 41.97 -0.76
N VAL A 39 46.19 42.79 0.20
CA VAL A 39 47.33 42.46 1.06
C VAL A 39 46.99 41.41 2.10
N VAL A 40 45.70 41.26 2.43
CA VAL A 40 45.19 40.26 3.37
C VAL A 40 43.97 39.57 2.74
N LEU A 41 44.09 38.28 2.48
CA LEU A 41 42.99 37.42 2.04
C LEU A 41 42.29 36.88 3.29
N SER A 42 41.03 37.29 3.52
CA SER A 42 40.17 36.62 4.50
C SER A 42 39.55 35.38 3.88
N PHE A 43 39.90 34.22 4.38
CA PHE A 43 39.35 32.96 3.90
C PHE A 43 37.91 32.78 4.36
N ASP A 44 37.04 32.37 3.44
CA ASP A 44 35.71 31.93 3.78
C ASP A 44 35.77 30.64 4.62
N TRP A 45 35.54 30.79 5.91
CA TRP A 45 35.66 29.70 6.88
C TRP A 45 34.65 28.57 6.59
N PHE A 46 33.54 28.88 5.90
CA PHE A 46 32.53 27.88 5.59
C PHE A 46 33.02 26.90 4.50
N TYR A 47 33.57 27.43 3.40
CA TYR A 47 34.09 26.59 2.31
C TYR A 47 35.53 26.12 2.56
N LEU A 48 36.31 26.89 3.33
CA LEU A 48 37.72 26.63 3.56
C LEU A 48 38.04 26.29 5.02
N SER A 49 37.05 25.79 5.79
CA SER A 49 37.20 25.45 7.21
C SER A 49 38.33 24.45 7.50
N VAL A 50 38.65 23.61 6.52
CA VAL A 50 39.74 22.62 6.62
C VAL A 50 41.12 23.26 6.31
N TYR A 51 41.15 24.42 5.64
CA TYR A 51 42.38 25.04 5.18
C TYR A 51 43.36 25.42 6.31
N PRO A 52 42.94 25.97 7.45
CA PRO A 52 43.81 26.21 8.58
C PRO A 52 44.48 24.96 9.15
N LEU A 53 43.83 23.80 9.00
CA LEU A 53 44.41 22.52 9.46
C LEU A 53 45.61 22.10 8.63
N ILE A 54 45.69 22.52 7.36
CA ILE A 54 46.82 22.22 6.47
C ILE A 54 48.11 22.87 6.99
N TYR A 55 48.02 24.03 7.66
CA TYR A 55 49.17 24.74 8.24
C TYR A 55 49.43 24.34 9.70
N ALA A 56 48.44 23.82 10.42
CA ALA A 56 48.57 23.46 11.83
C ALA A 56 48.93 21.99 12.05
N TRP A 57 48.63 21.11 11.09
CA TRP A 57 48.87 19.68 11.20
C TRP A 57 49.87 19.22 10.18
N ASP A 58 50.65 18.19 10.55
CA ASP A 58 51.47 17.47 9.60
C ASP A 58 50.58 16.88 8.47
N PRO A 59 50.98 17.06 7.19
CA PRO A 59 50.19 16.58 6.06
C PRO A 59 49.79 15.09 6.13
N VAL A 60 50.65 14.27 6.75
CA VAL A 60 50.36 12.82 6.93
C VAL A 60 49.13 12.60 7.80
N TRP A 61 48.98 13.33 8.91
CA TRP A 61 47.86 13.24 9.81
C TRP A 61 46.55 13.79 9.18
N LEU A 62 46.70 14.88 8.42
CA LEU A 62 45.55 15.46 7.71
C LEU A 62 44.98 14.51 6.65
N TRP A 63 45.88 13.97 5.81
CA TRP A 63 45.47 12.98 4.81
C TRP A 63 44.96 11.70 5.44
N GLY A 64 45.56 11.24 6.53
CA GLY A 64 45.08 10.09 7.30
C GLY A 64 43.64 10.30 7.81
N ALA A 65 43.32 11.47 8.36
CA ALA A 65 41.99 11.83 8.85
C ALA A 65 40.96 11.90 7.70
N LEU A 66 41.32 12.53 6.57
CA LEU A 66 40.44 12.63 5.41
C LEU A 66 40.14 11.27 4.77
N VAL A 67 41.18 10.45 4.57
CA VAL A 67 41.03 9.09 4.05
C VAL A 67 40.22 8.22 5.03
N GLY A 68 40.49 8.31 6.34
CA GLY A 68 39.77 7.60 7.37
C GLY A 68 38.30 7.99 7.42
N ALA A 69 37.98 9.28 7.35
CA ALA A 69 36.59 9.78 7.29
C ALA A 69 35.86 9.31 6.00
N THR A 70 36.55 9.36 4.88
CA THR A 70 36.03 8.89 3.59
C THR A 70 35.75 7.40 3.62
N LEU A 71 36.67 6.58 4.13
CA LEU A 71 36.48 5.14 4.28
C LEU A 71 35.34 4.81 5.26
N LEU A 72 35.22 5.56 6.36
CA LEU A 72 34.11 5.41 7.31
C LEU A 72 32.77 5.72 6.65
N LEU A 73 32.68 6.83 5.90
CA LEU A 73 31.46 7.19 5.16
C LEU A 73 31.11 6.16 4.08
N PHE A 74 32.13 5.60 3.43
CA PHE A 74 31.95 4.54 2.44
C PHE A 74 31.51 3.23 3.09
N ALA A 75 31.99 2.91 4.30
CA ALA A 75 31.64 1.70 5.05
C ALA A 75 30.26 1.80 5.75
N LEU A 76 29.75 3.01 6.04
CA LEU A 76 28.47 3.24 6.72
C LEU A 76 27.27 2.51 6.09
N PRO A 77 27.08 2.47 4.75
CA PRO A 77 25.99 1.72 4.12
C PRO A 77 26.10 0.19 4.29
N TRP A 78 27.31 -0.32 4.54
CA TRP A 78 27.58 -1.76 4.73
C TRP A 78 27.57 -2.16 6.21
N MET A 79 27.54 -1.20 7.13
CA MET A 79 27.36 -1.49 8.54
C MET A 79 25.89 -1.89 8.77
N PRO A 80 25.64 -3.09 9.35
CA PRO A 80 24.28 -3.46 9.69
C PRO A 80 23.71 -2.41 10.65
N PRO A 81 22.49 -1.88 10.40
CA PRO A 81 21.88 -0.92 11.29
C PRO A 81 21.83 -1.54 12.69
N ALA A 82 22.33 -0.81 13.68
CA ALA A 82 22.49 -1.28 15.07
C ALA A 82 21.18 -1.73 15.74
N ARG A 83 20.04 -1.59 15.05
CA ARG A 83 18.70 -1.96 15.50
C ARG A 83 18.24 -3.36 15.05
N TYR A 84 18.98 -4.05 14.19
CA TYR A 84 18.62 -5.40 13.79
C TYR A 84 19.35 -6.44 14.65
N ALA A 85 18.59 -7.19 15.44
CA ALA A 85 18.92 -8.50 16.00
C ALA A 85 19.83 -8.58 17.25
N ARG A 86 19.63 -7.74 18.26
CA ARG A 86 20.12 -8.04 19.63
C ARG A 86 18.99 -7.98 20.66
N GLY A 87 17.87 -8.64 20.36
CA GLY A 87 16.84 -8.91 21.37
C GLY A 87 16.71 -10.41 21.56
N GLU A 88 16.51 -10.85 22.78
CA GLU A 88 16.05 -12.21 23.03
C GLU A 88 14.66 -12.38 22.39
N PRO A 89 14.34 -13.57 21.83
CA PRO A 89 13.01 -13.84 21.31
C PRO A 89 11.98 -13.65 22.42
N ARG A 90 10.90 -12.91 22.13
CA ARG A 90 9.78 -12.74 23.05
C ARG A 90 8.82 -13.91 22.91
N GLN A 91 8.01 -14.15 23.93
CA GLN A 91 6.99 -15.18 23.88
C GLN A 91 5.63 -14.53 23.66
N MET A 92 4.84 -15.09 22.76
CA MET A 92 3.44 -14.73 22.62
C MET A 92 2.54 -15.88 23.07
N THR A 93 1.47 -15.52 23.77
CA THR A 93 0.36 -16.41 24.13
C THR A 93 -0.88 -15.96 23.38
N VAL A 94 -1.47 -16.88 22.62
CA VAL A 94 -2.60 -16.59 21.72
C VAL A 94 -3.86 -17.30 22.22
N HIS A 95 -4.96 -16.56 22.37
CA HIS A 95 -6.28 -17.08 22.71
C HIS A 95 -7.24 -16.99 21.51
N PRO A 96 -8.25 -17.91 21.43
CA PRO A 96 -8.50 -19.04 22.32
C PRO A 96 -7.46 -20.16 22.16
N GLY A 97 -7.36 -21.03 23.17
CA GLY A 97 -6.51 -22.23 23.11
C GLY A 97 -5.13 -22.09 23.76
N ARG A 98 -4.75 -20.90 24.25
CA ARG A 98 -3.49 -20.63 24.95
C ARG A 98 -2.25 -21.17 24.21
N GLN A 99 -2.21 -20.91 22.90
CA GLN A 99 -1.13 -21.36 22.04
C GLN A 99 0.11 -20.49 22.25
N LEU A 100 1.28 -21.10 22.42
CA LEU A 100 2.54 -20.43 22.69
C LEU A 100 3.42 -20.43 21.44
N ALA A 101 4.00 -19.28 21.12
CA ALA A 101 4.99 -19.19 20.04
C ALA A 101 6.06 -18.14 20.34
N PRO A 102 7.32 -18.40 19.93
CA PRO A 102 8.38 -17.41 20.03
C PRO A 102 8.25 -16.37 18.89
N VAL A 103 8.35 -15.10 19.25
CA VAL A 103 8.39 -13.94 18.34
C VAL A 103 9.84 -13.49 18.21
N ARG A 104 10.37 -13.51 16.99
CA ARG A 104 11.72 -13.05 16.70
C ARG A 104 11.81 -11.53 16.76
N PRO A 105 12.97 -10.94 17.06
CA PRO A 105 13.14 -9.49 17.03
C PRO A 105 12.77 -8.92 15.65
N GLY A 106 11.85 -7.94 15.64
CA GLY A 106 11.36 -7.29 14.42
C GLY A 106 10.32 -8.08 13.61
N GLU A 107 9.94 -9.29 14.05
CA GLU A 107 8.87 -10.08 13.46
C GLU A 107 7.51 -9.57 13.96
N THR A 108 6.50 -9.54 13.08
CA THR A 108 5.13 -9.22 13.51
C THR A 108 4.50 -10.39 14.26
N LEU A 109 3.50 -10.10 15.11
CA LEU A 109 2.77 -11.16 15.82
C LEU A 109 2.07 -12.12 14.85
N LEU A 110 1.58 -11.59 13.72
CA LEU A 110 0.97 -12.41 12.67
C LEU A 110 1.99 -13.36 12.05
N ASP A 111 3.16 -12.86 11.63
CA ASP A 111 4.18 -13.70 10.99
C ASP A 111 4.71 -14.77 11.95
N ALA A 112 4.88 -14.43 13.23
CA ALA A 112 5.26 -15.39 14.27
C ALA A 112 4.18 -16.47 14.47
N GLY A 113 2.89 -16.07 14.50
CA GLY A 113 1.76 -17.00 14.60
C GLY A 113 1.68 -17.95 13.41
N LEU A 114 1.75 -17.43 12.20
CA LEU A 114 1.71 -18.25 10.98
C LEU A 114 2.89 -19.21 10.90
N ARG A 115 4.09 -18.78 11.29
CA ARG A 115 5.27 -19.64 11.38
C ARG A 115 5.09 -20.78 12.40
N ALA A 116 4.35 -20.52 13.45
CA ALA A 116 4.02 -21.51 14.49
C ALA A 116 2.76 -22.34 14.16
N ALA A 117 2.20 -22.20 12.96
CA ALA A 117 0.97 -22.83 12.50
C ALA A 117 -0.26 -22.47 13.35
N ILE A 118 -0.26 -21.30 14.00
CA ILE A 118 -1.42 -20.75 14.71
C ILE A 118 -2.34 -20.08 13.67
N PRO A 119 -3.63 -20.46 13.55
CA PRO A 119 -4.55 -19.96 12.53
C PRO A 119 -5.06 -18.56 12.86
N LEU A 120 -4.18 -17.55 12.86
CA LEU A 120 -4.57 -16.17 13.06
C LEU A 120 -5.31 -15.62 11.84
N PRO A 121 -6.40 -14.85 12.02
CA PRO A 121 -7.10 -14.22 10.91
C PRO A 121 -6.24 -13.13 10.28
N PHE A 122 -6.16 -13.09 8.96
CA PHE A 122 -5.48 -12.03 8.22
C PHE A 122 -5.95 -11.95 6.77
N GLU A 123 -5.75 -10.79 6.16
CA GLU A 123 -5.94 -10.56 4.72
C GLU A 123 -4.79 -9.72 4.16
N CYS A 124 -4.85 -8.39 4.26
CA CYS A 124 -3.94 -7.46 3.58
C CYS A 124 -2.48 -7.50 4.05
N ARG A 125 -2.20 -7.94 5.28
CA ARG A 125 -0.88 -7.95 5.93
C ARG A 125 -0.16 -6.59 5.93
N SER A 126 -0.90 -5.51 5.71
CA SER A 126 -0.39 -4.14 5.58
C SER A 126 -1.11 -3.12 6.46
N GLY A 127 -1.97 -3.59 7.37
CA GLY A 127 -2.68 -2.74 8.32
C GLY A 127 -3.85 -1.95 7.73
N GLY A 128 -4.38 -2.35 6.56
CA GLY A 128 -5.42 -1.62 5.86
C GLY A 128 -6.85 -2.18 6.03
N CYS A 129 -7.00 -3.50 6.21
CA CYS A 129 -8.34 -4.13 6.20
C CYS A 129 -8.95 -4.36 7.59
N GLY A 130 -8.16 -4.41 8.66
CA GLY A 130 -8.64 -4.66 10.02
C GLY A 130 -8.96 -6.13 10.36
N VAL A 131 -8.86 -7.07 9.43
CA VAL A 131 -9.21 -8.50 9.65
C VAL A 131 -8.33 -9.14 10.73
N CYS A 132 -7.07 -8.75 10.83
CA CYS A 132 -6.13 -9.24 11.84
C CYS A 132 -6.26 -8.54 13.21
N LYS A 133 -7.39 -7.89 13.48
CA LYS A 133 -7.65 -7.20 14.75
C LYS A 133 -7.75 -8.20 15.90
N ALA A 134 -7.03 -7.92 16.97
CA ALA A 134 -7.01 -8.73 18.18
C ALA A 134 -7.07 -7.83 19.42
N THR A 135 -7.38 -8.39 20.59
CA THR A 135 -7.36 -7.68 21.87
C THR A 135 -6.10 -8.05 22.63
N LEU A 136 -5.27 -7.07 22.95
CA LEU A 136 -4.09 -7.26 23.80
C LEU A 136 -4.54 -7.44 25.25
N ILE A 137 -4.24 -8.60 25.85
CA ILE A 137 -4.56 -8.93 27.22
C ILE A 137 -3.40 -8.54 28.15
N GLY A 138 -2.16 -8.75 27.70
CA GLY A 138 -0.97 -8.49 28.48
C GLY A 138 0.25 -8.19 27.61
N GLY A 139 1.24 -7.52 28.23
CA GLY A 139 2.46 -7.13 27.54
C GLY A 139 2.37 -5.79 26.81
N GLN A 140 3.40 -5.50 26.00
CA GLN A 140 3.50 -4.26 25.21
C GLN A 140 3.90 -4.56 23.78
N VAL A 141 3.26 -3.86 22.84
CA VAL A 141 3.55 -3.94 21.41
C VAL A 141 3.83 -2.56 20.82
N GLU A 142 4.70 -2.52 19.83
CA GLU A 142 4.87 -1.36 18.96
C GLU A 142 4.09 -1.62 17.67
N MET A 143 3.26 -0.66 17.26
CA MET A 143 2.50 -0.73 16.01
C MET A 143 2.83 0.45 15.11
N SER A 144 3.11 0.16 13.83
CA SER A 144 3.39 1.18 12.82
C SER A 144 2.80 0.80 11.47
N GLY A 145 2.53 1.80 10.64
CA GLY A 145 2.15 1.58 9.24
C GLY A 145 0.73 1.09 8.99
N TYR A 146 -0.20 1.30 9.91
CA TYR A 146 -1.61 0.94 9.76
C TYR A 146 -2.50 2.15 9.46
N GLN A 147 -3.71 1.88 8.95
CA GLN A 147 -4.74 2.87 8.65
C GLN A 147 -5.71 3.03 9.83
N LYS A 148 -6.19 4.27 10.06
CA LYS A 148 -7.18 4.55 11.10
C LYS A 148 -8.54 3.89 10.86
N SER A 149 -8.88 3.61 9.60
CA SER A 149 -10.06 2.83 9.21
C SER A 149 -9.98 1.36 9.65
N ALA A 150 -8.77 0.80 9.71
CA ALA A 150 -8.55 -0.57 10.17
C ALA A 150 -8.46 -0.67 11.70
N LEU A 151 -7.97 0.37 12.37
CA LEU A 151 -7.88 0.47 13.83
C LEU A 151 -7.99 1.93 14.24
N SER A 152 -9.13 2.33 14.80
CA SER A 152 -9.36 3.69 15.28
C SER A 152 -8.51 4.01 16.53
N ASP A 153 -8.37 5.31 16.84
CA ASP A 153 -7.65 5.74 18.03
C ASP A 153 -8.39 5.25 19.32
N ASP A 154 -9.73 5.20 19.30
CA ASP A 154 -10.55 4.70 20.41
C ASP A 154 -10.38 3.20 20.62
N GLU A 155 -10.39 2.41 19.55
CA GLU A 155 -10.13 0.97 19.60
C GLU A 155 -8.73 0.66 20.13
N ARG A 156 -7.74 1.44 19.68
CA ARG A 156 -6.36 1.34 20.18
C ARG A 156 -6.27 1.67 21.67
N ALA A 157 -6.96 2.71 22.12
CA ALA A 157 -7.04 3.06 23.54
C ALA A 157 -7.74 1.97 24.36
N ALA A 158 -8.69 1.24 23.77
CA ALA A 158 -9.35 0.07 24.35
C ALA A 158 -8.50 -1.22 24.32
N GLY A 159 -7.24 -1.15 23.91
CA GLY A 159 -6.32 -2.30 23.87
C GLY A 159 -6.43 -3.17 22.62
N ARG A 160 -7.11 -2.71 21.55
CA ARG A 160 -7.13 -3.45 20.28
C ARG A 160 -5.82 -3.24 19.53
N ILE A 161 -5.35 -4.28 18.87
CA ILE A 161 -4.12 -4.30 18.05
C ILE A 161 -4.39 -4.90 16.68
N LEU A 162 -3.51 -4.62 15.72
CA LEU A 162 -3.45 -5.32 14.43
C LEU A 162 -2.24 -6.23 14.44
N THR A 163 -2.42 -7.55 14.46
CA THR A 163 -1.33 -8.52 14.57
C THR A 163 -0.33 -8.43 13.42
N CYS A 164 -0.77 -8.00 12.23
CA CYS A 164 0.11 -7.82 11.06
C CYS A 164 1.02 -6.58 11.14
N CYS A 165 0.74 -5.64 12.05
CA CYS A 165 1.50 -4.40 12.24
C CYS A 165 2.11 -4.30 13.64
N ALA A 166 1.79 -5.23 14.54
CA ALA A 166 2.27 -5.25 15.92
C ALA A 166 3.54 -6.09 16.05
N THR A 167 4.58 -5.50 16.65
CA THR A 167 5.82 -6.18 17.06
C THR A 167 5.92 -6.21 18.57
N ALA A 168 6.36 -7.32 19.15
CA ALA A 168 6.44 -7.48 20.59
C ALA A 168 7.62 -6.70 21.20
N ILE A 169 7.34 -5.84 22.20
CA ILE A 169 8.35 -5.18 23.02
C ILE A 169 8.69 -6.05 24.24
N THR A 170 7.67 -6.64 24.87
CA THR A 170 7.77 -7.60 25.96
C THR A 170 7.17 -8.94 25.54
N ASP A 171 7.12 -9.92 26.41
CA ASP A 171 6.21 -11.05 26.21
C ASP A 171 4.79 -10.54 26.13
N VAL A 172 3.97 -11.11 25.23
CA VAL A 172 2.64 -10.61 24.91
C VAL A 172 1.60 -11.70 25.02
N GLU A 173 0.40 -11.32 25.44
CA GLU A 173 -0.77 -12.17 25.49
C GLU A 173 -1.93 -11.44 24.80
N PHE A 174 -2.58 -12.10 23.84
CA PHE A 174 -3.69 -11.50 23.09
C PHE A 174 -4.74 -12.55 22.71
N GLU A 175 -5.93 -12.06 22.45
CA GLU A 175 -7.09 -12.84 22.02
C GLU A 175 -7.58 -12.33 20.67
N TYR A 176 -7.89 -13.25 19.78
CA TYR A 176 -8.55 -12.94 18.51
C TYR A 176 -9.93 -13.60 18.41
N GLU A 177 -10.84 -12.95 17.69
CA GLU A 177 -12.14 -13.52 17.39
C GLU A 177 -12.01 -14.47 16.19
N GLU A 178 -12.46 -15.71 16.34
CA GLU A 178 -12.52 -16.65 15.23
C GLU A 178 -13.56 -16.19 14.21
N ASN A 179 -13.14 -15.46 13.18
CA ASN A 179 -14.00 -15.14 12.05
C ASN A 179 -14.15 -16.35 11.13
N ALA A 180 -15.41 -16.66 10.77
CA ALA A 180 -15.73 -17.75 9.84
C ALA A 180 -15.04 -17.60 8.46
N ALA A 181 -14.74 -16.37 8.05
CA ALA A 181 -14.02 -16.05 6.82
C ALA A 181 -12.54 -16.48 6.80
N ALA A 182 -11.92 -16.67 7.98
CA ALA A 182 -10.52 -17.11 8.07
C ALA A 182 -10.37 -18.65 8.01
N ARG A 183 -11.47 -19.39 8.03
CA ARG A 183 -11.45 -20.86 7.99
C ARG A 183 -11.38 -21.36 6.55
N GLY A 184 -10.18 -21.67 6.06
CA GLY A 184 -10.07 -22.57 4.94
C GLY A 184 -9.27 -22.14 3.72
N THR A 185 -8.72 -20.94 3.65
CA THR A 185 -7.85 -20.58 2.53
C THR A 185 -6.40 -20.92 2.88
N THR A 186 -5.90 -22.01 2.35
CA THR A 186 -4.46 -22.34 2.45
C THR A 186 -3.72 -21.36 1.55
N VAL A 187 -3.04 -20.39 2.14
CA VAL A 187 -2.19 -19.47 1.39
C VAL A 187 -0.93 -20.20 0.99
N GLU A 188 -0.78 -20.46 -0.29
CA GLU A 188 0.40 -21.12 -0.84
C GLU A 188 1.32 -20.14 -1.54
N ARG A 189 2.61 -20.52 -1.65
CA ARG A 189 3.58 -19.79 -2.47
C ARG A 189 3.69 -20.40 -3.84
N TYR A 190 3.75 -19.51 -4.83
CA TYR A 190 3.85 -19.85 -6.24
C TYR A 190 5.03 -19.15 -6.87
N ARG A 191 5.67 -19.84 -7.82
CA ARG A 191 6.57 -19.22 -8.78
C ARG A 191 5.85 -19.13 -10.12
N ALA A 192 6.02 -18.01 -10.78
CA ALA A 192 5.41 -17.78 -12.07
C ALA A 192 6.37 -17.00 -12.96
N LYS A 193 6.22 -17.17 -14.26
CA LYS A 193 6.88 -16.35 -15.28
C LYS A 193 5.89 -15.35 -15.87
N ILE A 194 6.39 -14.20 -16.19
CA ILE A 194 5.61 -13.22 -16.95
C ILE A 194 5.34 -13.80 -18.33
N ASP A 195 4.06 -14.08 -18.62
CA ASP A 195 3.59 -14.57 -19.92
C ASP A 195 3.28 -13.39 -20.85
N ARG A 196 2.68 -12.32 -20.28
CA ARG A 196 2.20 -11.17 -21.04
C ARG A 196 2.35 -9.88 -20.24
N LEU A 197 2.82 -8.83 -20.92
CA LEU A 197 2.77 -7.45 -20.45
C LEU A 197 2.10 -6.62 -21.53
N GLU A 198 0.98 -5.98 -21.20
CA GLU A 198 0.23 -5.14 -22.10
C GLU A 198 -0.15 -3.82 -21.45
N LYS A 199 0.18 -2.72 -22.09
CA LYS A 199 -0.16 -1.38 -21.60
C LYS A 199 -1.63 -1.08 -21.90
N LEU A 200 -2.47 -1.08 -20.86
CA LEU A 200 -3.90 -0.79 -20.98
C LEU A 200 -4.19 0.72 -20.99
N ALA A 201 -3.38 1.51 -20.27
CA ALA A 201 -3.44 2.97 -20.26
C ALA A 201 -2.07 3.57 -19.98
N HIS A 202 -2.00 4.91 -19.88
CA HIS A 202 -0.75 5.61 -19.60
C HIS A 202 -0.08 5.16 -18.29
N ASP A 203 -0.87 4.74 -17.29
CA ASP A 203 -0.43 4.33 -15.96
C ASP A 203 -0.94 2.95 -15.51
N VAL A 204 -1.55 2.14 -16.40
CA VAL A 204 -2.05 0.80 -16.11
C VAL A 204 -1.47 -0.23 -17.06
N MET A 205 -0.89 -1.29 -16.49
CA MET A 205 -0.33 -2.45 -17.17
C MET A 205 -1.13 -3.70 -16.83
N LEU A 206 -1.50 -4.50 -17.82
CA LEU A 206 -1.92 -5.87 -17.65
C LEU A 206 -0.67 -6.73 -17.50
N LEU A 207 -0.61 -7.49 -16.41
CA LEU A 207 0.45 -8.44 -16.10
C LEU A 207 -0.14 -9.85 -16.07
N GLY A 208 0.18 -10.65 -17.09
CA GLY A 208 -0.15 -12.07 -17.14
C GLY A 208 0.99 -12.91 -16.57
N LEU A 209 0.66 -13.78 -15.63
CA LEU A 209 1.61 -14.65 -14.91
C LEU A 209 1.24 -16.10 -15.17
N ARG A 210 2.16 -16.89 -15.75
CA ARG A 210 2.03 -18.33 -15.92
C ARG A 210 2.74 -19.05 -14.80
N LEU A 211 2.01 -19.88 -14.07
CA LEU A 211 2.56 -20.68 -12.98
C LEU A 211 3.54 -21.71 -13.51
N GLU A 212 4.63 -21.95 -12.77
CA GLU A 212 5.63 -22.95 -13.08
C GLU A 212 5.22 -24.35 -12.56
N ASP A 213 5.96 -25.37 -12.97
CA ASP A 213 5.84 -26.76 -12.53
C ASP A 213 4.45 -27.39 -12.75
N GLY A 214 3.68 -26.89 -13.72
CA GLY A 214 2.33 -27.37 -14.00
C GLY A 214 1.32 -27.12 -12.87
N ARG A 215 1.67 -26.27 -11.92
CA ARG A 215 0.78 -25.89 -10.82
C ARG A 215 -0.38 -25.05 -11.32
N LYS A 216 -1.47 -25.13 -10.58
CA LYS A 216 -2.63 -24.26 -10.77
C LYS A 216 -2.99 -23.60 -9.45
N ILE A 217 -3.61 -22.45 -9.52
CA ILE A 217 -4.18 -21.74 -8.38
C ILE A 217 -5.70 -21.74 -8.52
N ALA A 218 -6.39 -22.17 -7.46
CA ALA A 218 -7.83 -22.04 -7.35
C ALA A 218 -8.16 -20.80 -6.52
N PHE A 219 -9.01 -19.92 -7.03
CA PHE A 219 -9.42 -18.68 -6.36
C PHE A 219 -10.87 -18.33 -6.65
N GLU A 220 -11.42 -17.48 -5.81
CA GLU A 220 -12.73 -16.87 -6.00
C GLU A 220 -12.60 -15.46 -6.57
N ALA A 221 -13.57 -15.08 -7.42
CA ALA A 221 -13.63 -13.74 -8.00
C ALA A 221 -13.64 -12.66 -6.90
N GLY A 222 -12.80 -11.64 -7.09
CA GLY A 222 -12.59 -10.56 -6.13
C GLY A 222 -11.45 -10.79 -5.15
N GLN A 223 -10.93 -12.01 -4.99
CA GLN A 223 -9.71 -12.29 -4.24
C GLN A 223 -8.48 -11.67 -4.92
N TYR A 224 -7.35 -11.68 -4.20
CA TYR A 224 -6.08 -11.13 -4.63
C TYR A 224 -4.90 -12.06 -4.27
N LEU A 225 -3.73 -11.73 -4.76
CA LEU A 225 -2.46 -12.33 -4.40
C LEU A 225 -1.47 -11.26 -3.89
N ASN A 226 -0.46 -11.69 -3.16
CA ASN A 226 0.64 -10.84 -2.70
C ASN A 226 1.92 -11.19 -3.47
N VAL A 227 2.38 -10.32 -4.34
CA VAL A 227 3.72 -10.40 -4.94
C VAL A 227 4.77 -10.21 -3.86
N ILE A 228 5.73 -11.11 -3.79
CA ILE A 228 6.84 -11.08 -2.83
C ILE A 228 8.05 -10.42 -3.50
N LEU A 229 8.53 -9.32 -2.92
CA LEU A 229 9.70 -8.63 -3.41
C LEU A 229 10.99 -9.22 -2.82
N GLU A 230 12.13 -8.91 -3.40
CA GLU A 230 13.45 -9.41 -2.99
C GLU A 230 13.79 -9.16 -1.51
N ASP A 231 13.26 -8.08 -0.94
CA ASP A 231 13.39 -7.73 0.49
C ASP A 231 12.31 -8.38 1.38
N GLY A 232 11.49 -9.27 0.83
CA GLY A 232 10.38 -9.91 1.53
C GLY A 232 9.12 -9.05 1.67
N ALA A 233 9.15 -7.79 1.21
CA ALA A 233 7.96 -6.94 1.22
C ALA A 233 6.89 -7.48 0.25
N ARG A 234 5.63 -7.30 0.60
CA ARG A 234 4.48 -7.79 -0.16
C ARG A 234 3.76 -6.65 -0.86
N ARG A 235 3.20 -6.96 -2.05
CA ARG A 235 2.36 -6.03 -2.82
C ARG A 235 1.14 -6.77 -3.32
N SER A 236 -0.03 -6.32 -2.89
CA SER A 236 -1.31 -6.97 -3.18
C SER A 236 -1.86 -6.54 -4.55
N TYR A 237 -2.31 -7.52 -5.33
CA TYR A 237 -2.95 -7.32 -6.63
C TYR A 237 -4.11 -8.28 -6.79
N SER A 238 -5.29 -7.74 -7.11
CA SER A 238 -6.51 -8.53 -7.28
C SER A 238 -6.50 -9.31 -8.59
N PHE A 239 -7.07 -10.51 -8.56
CA PHE A 239 -7.37 -11.27 -9.78
C PHE A 239 -8.39 -10.51 -10.62
N THR A 240 -8.19 -10.49 -11.93
CA THR A 240 -9.05 -9.75 -12.87
C THR A 240 -10.03 -10.64 -13.59
N VAL A 241 -9.94 -11.96 -13.42
CA VAL A 241 -10.76 -12.97 -14.10
C VAL A 241 -11.72 -13.64 -13.12
N PRO A 242 -12.82 -14.27 -13.59
CA PRO A 242 -13.77 -14.95 -12.72
C PRO A 242 -13.17 -16.13 -11.98
N SER A 243 -13.88 -16.61 -10.94
CA SER A 243 -13.50 -17.77 -10.13
C SER A 243 -13.12 -18.99 -10.98
N GLY A 244 -12.08 -19.70 -10.55
CA GLY A 244 -11.67 -20.91 -11.24
C GLY A 244 -10.34 -21.45 -10.74
N GLU A 245 -9.91 -22.53 -11.38
CA GLU A 245 -8.59 -23.10 -11.23
C GLU A 245 -7.81 -22.87 -12.53
N THR A 246 -6.67 -22.18 -12.45
CA THR A 246 -5.90 -21.77 -13.62
C THR A 246 -4.40 -21.82 -13.36
N ASP A 247 -3.63 -22.02 -14.42
CA ASP A 247 -2.17 -21.85 -14.46
C ASP A 247 -1.76 -20.45 -14.97
N LEU A 248 -2.74 -19.64 -15.44
CA LEU A 248 -2.53 -18.28 -15.93
C LEU A 248 -3.30 -17.27 -15.09
N VAL A 249 -2.58 -16.43 -14.37
CA VAL A 249 -3.11 -15.36 -13.53
C VAL A 249 -2.99 -14.03 -14.26
N GLU A 250 -4.03 -13.21 -14.20
CA GLU A 250 -4.05 -11.88 -14.80
C GLU A 250 -4.28 -10.81 -13.73
N LEU A 251 -3.46 -9.75 -13.76
CA LEU A 251 -3.47 -8.64 -12.81
C LEU A 251 -3.45 -7.30 -13.55
N HIS A 252 -4.10 -6.27 -12.98
CA HIS A 252 -3.95 -4.90 -13.43
C HIS A 252 -3.03 -4.13 -12.47
N VAL A 253 -1.88 -3.71 -12.96
CA VAL A 253 -0.85 -3.04 -12.17
C VAL A 253 -0.84 -1.55 -12.52
N ARG A 254 -1.16 -0.69 -11.56
CA ARG A 254 -1.09 0.76 -11.74
C ARG A 254 0.27 1.30 -11.33
N LEU A 255 0.85 2.14 -12.15
CA LEU A 255 2.10 2.85 -11.87
C LEU A 255 1.91 3.80 -10.68
N MET A 256 2.61 3.54 -9.60
CA MET A 256 2.60 4.39 -8.41
C MET A 256 3.89 5.20 -8.34
N PRO A 257 3.82 6.52 -8.13
CA PRO A 257 5.02 7.34 -7.96
C PRO A 257 5.91 6.81 -6.83
N GLY A 258 7.17 6.47 -7.14
CA GLY A 258 8.12 5.88 -6.19
C GLY A 258 7.85 4.42 -5.82
N GLY A 259 6.91 3.76 -6.47
CA GLY A 259 6.58 2.35 -6.24
C GLY A 259 7.62 1.42 -6.87
N ARG A 260 8.43 0.74 -6.07
CA ARG A 260 9.51 -0.14 -6.56
C ARG A 260 9.03 -1.22 -7.53
N PHE A 261 7.97 -1.95 -7.19
CA PHE A 261 7.45 -3.01 -8.05
C PHE A 261 6.79 -2.44 -9.30
N THR A 262 5.91 -1.44 -9.13
CA THR A 262 5.18 -0.87 -10.26
C THR A 262 6.11 -0.20 -11.27
N THR A 263 7.17 0.48 -10.82
CA THR A 263 8.21 1.03 -11.70
C THR A 263 8.92 -0.08 -12.47
N ARG A 264 9.31 -1.19 -11.83
CA ARG A 264 9.92 -2.33 -12.51
C ARG A 264 9.00 -2.92 -13.60
N VAL A 265 7.71 -3.08 -13.31
CA VAL A 265 6.72 -3.58 -14.28
C VAL A 265 6.66 -2.70 -15.53
N PHE A 266 6.78 -1.38 -15.36
CA PHE A 266 6.66 -0.42 -16.47
C PHE A 266 7.97 -0.18 -17.24
N GLU A 267 9.12 -0.31 -16.58
CA GLU A 267 10.39 0.13 -17.14
C GLU A 267 11.36 -0.99 -17.50
N SER A 268 11.33 -2.11 -16.79
CA SER A 268 12.38 -3.12 -16.91
C SER A 268 11.92 -4.57 -17.06
N MET A 269 10.73 -4.91 -16.56
CA MET A 269 10.22 -6.28 -16.67
C MET A 269 9.81 -6.62 -18.10
N LYS A 270 9.99 -7.89 -18.45
CA LYS A 270 9.67 -8.44 -19.78
C LYS A 270 9.10 -9.86 -19.66
N PRO A 271 8.41 -10.35 -20.70
CA PRO A 271 8.01 -11.76 -20.75
C PRO A 271 9.19 -12.71 -20.50
N GLY A 272 8.97 -13.72 -19.65
CA GLY A 272 9.97 -14.68 -19.20
C GLY A 272 10.61 -14.35 -17.84
N ASP A 273 10.49 -13.11 -17.31
CA ASP A 273 10.98 -12.78 -15.97
C ASP A 273 10.18 -13.50 -14.90
N GLU A 274 10.86 -13.89 -13.83
CA GLU A 274 10.27 -14.64 -12.72
C GLU A 274 9.66 -13.71 -11.67
N ILE A 275 8.50 -14.12 -11.12
CA ILE A 275 7.81 -13.48 -10.03
C ILE A 275 7.42 -14.55 -9.00
N GLU A 276 7.70 -14.28 -7.74
CA GLU A 276 7.21 -15.07 -6.61
C GLU A 276 6.01 -14.36 -5.97
N PHE A 277 4.95 -15.12 -5.67
CA PHE A 277 3.78 -14.60 -4.99
C PHE A 277 3.16 -15.61 -4.03
N GLU A 278 2.31 -15.15 -3.14
CA GLU A 278 1.49 -15.99 -2.26
C GLU A 278 0.01 -15.65 -2.44
N GLY A 279 -0.86 -16.66 -2.32
CA GLY A 279 -2.31 -16.50 -2.48
C GLY A 279 -3.04 -17.85 -2.63
N PRO A 280 -4.36 -17.81 -2.91
CA PRO A 280 -5.20 -16.61 -2.93
C PRO A 280 -5.46 -16.08 -1.51
N VAL A 281 -5.80 -14.81 -1.39
CA VAL A 281 -6.20 -14.14 -0.15
C VAL A 281 -7.35 -13.17 -0.41
N GLY A 282 -8.10 -12.80 0.63
CA GLY A 282 -9.19 -11.82 0.57
C GLY A 282 -10.58 -12.44 0.69
N SER A 283 -11.48 -11.66 1.27
CA SER A 283 -12.89 -12.00 1.50
C SER A 283 -13.85 -11.14 0.66
N PHE A 284 -13.33 -10.33 -0.25
CA PHE A 284 -14.11 -9.49 -1.16
C PHE A 284 -14.66 -10.32 -2.32
N VAL A 285 -15.60 -11.23 -2.01
CA VAL A 285 -16.18 -12.20 -2.95
C VAL A 285 -17.68 -12.00 -3.06
N LEU A 286 -18.32 -12.56 -4.12
CA LEU A 286 -19.76 -12.52 -4.23
C LEU A 286 -20.40 -13.37 -3.13
N HIS A 287 -21.32 -12.76 -2.38
CA HIS A 287 -22.10 -13.43 -1.35
C HIS A 287 -23.44 -13.89 -1.93
N GLU A 288 -23.52 -15.17 -2.24
CA GLU A 288 -24.69 -15.84 -2.79
C GLU A 288 -25.12 -17.03 -1.89
N PRO A 289 -26.41 -17.40 -1.85
CA PRO A 289 -27.53 -16.81 -2.62
C PRO A 289 -28.04 -15.49 -2.02
N SER A 290 -28.49 -14.58 -2.89
CA SER A 290 -29.10 -13.30 -2.52
C SER A 290 -30.04 -12.82 -3.64
N ASP A 291 -31.16 -12.19 -3.29
CA ASP A 291 -32.08 -11.60 -4.26
C ASP A 291 -31.88 -10.08 -4.43
N LYS A 292 -31.00 -9.46 -3.63
CA LYS A 292 -30.78 -8.01 -3.66
C LYS A 292 -30.07 -7.58 -4.95
N PRO A 293 -30.52 -6.49 -5.60
CA PRO A 293 -29.75 -5.82 -6.64
C PRO A 293 -28.33 -5.49 -6.16
N LEU A 294 -27.35 -5.56 -7.08
CA LEU A 294 -25.94 -5.35 -6.77
C LEU A 294 -25.45 -4.02 -7.34
N ILE A 295 -24.81 -3.21 -6.50
CA ILE A 295 -24.08 -2.02 -6.94
C ILE A 295 -22.58 -2.27 -6.76
N PHE A 296 -21.85 -2.27 -7.86
CA PHE A 296 -20.40 -2.34 -7.89
C PHE A 296 -19.83 -0.94 -8.04
N VAL A 297 -18.93 -0.58 -7.13
CA VAL A 297 -18.26 0.73 -7.09
C VAL A 297 -16.78 0.53 -7.32
N ALA A 298 -16.29 0.96 -8.46
CA ALA A 298 -14.88 0.88 -8.81
C ALA A 298 -14.23 2.26 -8.76
N GLY A 299 -13.10 2.40 -8.06
CA GLY A 299 -12.24 3.58 -8.09
C GLY A 299 -10.95 3.27 -8.83
N ALA A 300 -10.70 3.91 -9.96
CA ALA A 300 -9.49 3.70 -10.78
C ALA A 300 -9.24 2.19 -11.03
N THR A 301 -8.10 1.63 -10.57
CA THR A 301 -7.80 0.18 -10.70
C THR A 301 -8.57 -0.73 -9.74
N GLY A 302 -9.43 -0.19 -8.87
CA GLY A 302 -10.47 -0.96 -8.20
C GLY A 302 -11.43 -1.65 -9.17
N PHE A 303 -11.39 -1.27 -10.44
CA PHE A 303 -12.07 -2.00 -11.52
C PHE A 303 -11.56 -3.44 -11.69
N ALA A 304 -10.32 -3.76 -11.33
CA ALA A 304 -9.75 -5.11 -11.47
C ALA A 304 -10.57 -6.19 -10.74
N PRO A 305 -10.75 -6.15 -9.40
CA PRO A 305 -11.59 -7.12 -8.70
C PRO A 305 -13.08 -6.97 -9.04
N VAL A 306 -13.56 -5.76 -9.31
CA VAL A 306 -14.95 -5.54 -9.73
C VAL A 306 -15.24 -6.20 -11.09
N LYS A 307 -14.27 -6.15 -12.04
CA LYS A 307 -14.34 -6.89 -13.31
C LYS A 307 -14.49 -8.39 -13.05
N SER A 308 -13.65 -8.93 -12.18
CA SER A 308 -13.69 -10.36 -11.79
C SER A 308 -15.06 -10.75 -11.22
N LEU A 309 -15.62 -9.95 -10.30
CA LEU A 309 -16.93 -10.17 -9.69
C LEU A 309 -18.08 -10.09 -10.71
N LEU A 310 -18.05 -9.11 -11.61
CA LEU A 310 -19.06 -8.94 -12.64
C LEU A 310 -19.04 -10.09 -13.65
N GLU A 311 -17.86 -10.48 -14.13
CA GLU A 311 -17.75 -11.63 -15.03
C GLU A 311 -18.18 -12.93 -14.36
N GLN A 312 -17.93 -13.07 -13.04
CA GLN A 312 -18.45 -14.18 -12.25
C GLN A 312 -19.97 -14.14 -12.15
N ALA A 313 -20.56 -12.96 -11.90
CA ALA A 313 -22.00 -12.78 -11.84
C ALA A 313 -22.68 -13.16 -13.18
N PHE A 314 -22.08 -12.77 -14.30
CA PHE A 314 -22.57 -13.17 -15.64
C PHE A 314 -22.46 -14.68 -15.87
N ARG A 315 -21.35 -15.31 -15.45
CA ARG A 315 -21.17 -16.78 -15.54
C ARG A 315 -22.20 -17.56 -14.72
N LEU A 316 -22.56 -17.03 -13.55
CA LEU A 316 -23.57 -17.61 -12.68
C LEU A 316 -25.01 -17.37 -13.17
N GLY A 317 -25.19 -16.56 -14.23
CA GLY A 317 -26.51 -16.23 -14.75
C GLY A 317 -27.36 -15.40 -13.79
N ILE A 318 -26.72 -14.49 -13.03
CA ILE A 318 -27.45 -13.62 -12.10
C ILE A 318 -28.35 -12.68 -12.87
N GLU A 319 -29.66 -12.81 -12.71
CA GLU A 319 -30.69 -12.06 -13.44
C GLU A 319 -31.14 -10.76 -12.75
N ARG A 320 -30.88 -10.62 -11.42
CA ARG A 320 -31.22 -9.39 -10.70
C ARG A 320 -30.41 -8.20 -11.20
N PRO A 321 -30.86 -6.94 -10.98
CA PRO A 321 -30.18 -5.77 -11.50
C PRO A 321 -28.74 -5.65 -10.99
N LEU A 322 -27.82 -5.39 -11.92
CA LEU A 322 -26.40 -5.18 -11.68
C LEU A 322 -26.01 -3.78 -12.14
N TYR A 323 -25.40 -3.00 -11.28
CA TYR A 323 -24.97 -1.64 -11.58
C TYR A 323 -23.47 -1.52 -11.37
N LEU A 324 -22.74 -0.97 -12.35
CA LEU A 324 -21.34 -0.60 -12.21
C LEU A 324 -21.19 0.91 -12.24
N TYR A 325 -20.73 1.49 -11.16
CA TYR A 325 -20.25 2.87 -11.10
C TYR A 325 -18.73 2.88 -11.06
N TRP A 326 -18.13 3.41 -12.13
CA TRP A 326 -16.67 3.46 -12.22
C TRP A 326 -16.18 4.91 -12.16
N GLY A 327 -15.62 5.30 -10.99
CA GLY A 327 -15.09 6.63 -10.73
C GLY A 327 -13.61 6.73 -11.06
N VAL A 328 -13.26 7.71 -11.88
CA VAL A 328 -11.88 8.07 -12.24
C VAL A 328 -11.74 9.59 -12.30
N ARG A 329 -10.51 10.11 -12.41
CA ARG A 329 -10.30 11.54 -12.56
C ARG A 329 -10.70 12.03 -13.95
N GLN A 330 -10.11 11.46 -14.97
CA GLN A 330 -10.27 11.87 -16.36
C GLN A 330 -10.69 10.69 -17.23
N ARG A 331 -11.24 10.96 -18.40
CA ARG A 331 -11.71 9.93 -19.33
C ARG A 331 -10.63 8.91 -19.71
N ARG A 332 -9.38 9.37 -19.90
CA ARG A 332 -8.23 8.50 -20.22
C ARG A 332 -7.90 7.46 -19.14
N ASP A 333 -8.40 7.66 -17.92
CA ASP A 333 -8.20 6.75 -16.79
C ASP A 333 -9.22 5.59 -16.78
N LEU A 334 -10.27 5.64 -17.65
CA LEU A 334 -11.19 4.54 -17.93
C LEU A 334 -10.56 3.54 -18.90
N TYR A 335 -9.49 2.88 -18.47
CA TYR A 335 -8.55 2.12 -19.30
C TYR A 335 -9.14 0.90 -20.05
N MET A 336 -10.38 0.50 -19.74
CA MET A 336 -11.13 -0.57 -20.43
C MET A 336 -12.59 -0.18 -20.62
N MET A 337 -12.88 1.09 -20.90
CA MET A 337 -14.25 1.62 -20.98
C MET A 337 -15.15 0.83 -21.95
N GLU A 338 -14.60 0.32 -23.04
CA GLU A 338 -15.34 -0.44 -24.05
C GLU A 338 -15.89 -1.77 -23.50
N LEU A 339 -15.21 -2.36 -22.50
CA LEU A 339 -15.61 -3.64 -21.93
C LEU A 339 -16.96 -3.54 -21.17
N PRO A 340 -17.16 -2.66 -20.18
CA PRO A 340 -18.45 -2.48 -19.54
C PRO A 340 -19.55 -1.98 -20.51
N GLN A 341 -19.18 -1.19 -21.52
CA GLN A 341 -20.13 -0.78 -22.57
C GLN A 341 -20.61 -1.98 -23.40
N ARG A 342 -19.74 -2.95 -23.67
CA ARG A 342 -20.10 -4.20 -24.33
C ARG A 342 -21.03 -5.02 -23.44
N TRP A 343 -20.70 -5.21 -22.15
CA TRP A 343 -21.55 -5.93 -21.21
C TRP A 343 -22.93 -5.31 -21.08
N ALA A 344 -23.06 -3.97 -21.11
CA ALA A 344 -24.36 -3.30 -21.09
C ALA A 344 -25.22 -3.59 -22.33
N ARG A 345 -24.63 -3.99 -23.45
CA ARG A 345 -25.36 -4.45 -24.63
C ARG A 345 -25.70 -5.95 -24.58
N GLU A 346 -24.85 -6.75 -23.96
CA GLU A 346 -24.97 -8.20 -23.87
C GLU A 346 -25.90 -8.66 -22.72
N HIS A 347 -25.95 -7.89 -21.62
CA HIS A 347 -26.70 -8.22 -20.40
C HIS A 347 -27.76 -7.14 -20.11
N PRO A 348 -29.04 -7.38 -20.41
CA PRO A 348 -30.10 -6.38 -20.21
C PRO A 348 -30.32 -5.91 -18.77
N ASN A 349 -29.93 -6.75 -17.79
CA ASN A 349 -29.98 -6.44 -16.36
C ASN A 349 -28.75 -5.68 -15.85
N PHE A 350 -27.76 -5.38 -16.71
CA PHE A 350 -26.53 -4.68 -16.33
C PHE A 350 -26.57 -3.23 -16.82
N ARG A 351 -26.16 -2.31 -15.94
CA ARG A 351 -26.03 -0.88 -16.25
C ARG A 351 -24.64 -0.37 -15.86
N PHE A 352 -24.00 0.34 -16.79
CA PHE A 352 -22.69 0.97 -16.59
C PHE A 352 -22.84 2.50 -16.48
N VAL A 353 -22.26 3.07 -15.43
CA VAL A 353 -22.23 4.52 -15.16
C VAL A 353 -20.79 4.97 -14.90
N PRO A 354 -20.09 5.46 -15.92
CA PRO A 354 -18.78 6.08 -15.72
C PRO A 354 -18.92 7.47 -15.08
N VAL A 355 -18.05 7.78 -14.10
CA VAL A 355 -18.08 9.04 -13.34
C VAL A 355 -16.70 9.69 -13.37
N LEU A 356 -16.60 10.96 -13.78
CA LEU A 356 -15.36 11.73 -13.80
C LEU A 356 -15.35 12.76 -12.69
N SER A 357 -14.32 12.72 -11.82
CA SER A 357 -14.18 13.74 -10.76
C SER A 357 -13.49 15.02 -11.24
N GLU A 358 -12.66 14.93 -12.28
CA GLU A 358 -11.88 16.04 -12.83
C GLU A 358 -11.95 15.98 -14.39
N PRO A 359 -13.15 16.19 -14.99
CA PRO A 359 -13.27 16.16 -16.44
C PRO A 359 -12.40 17.25 -17.05
N GLY A 360 -11.55 16.88 -18.04
CA GLY A 360 -10.73 17.84 -18.75
C GLY A 360 -11.59 18.78 -19.60
N THR A 361 -11.08 19.97 -19.86
CA THR A 361 -11.73 20.95 -20.74
C THR A 361 -11.62 20.59 -22.22
N ASP A 362 -10.66 19.72 -22.56
CA ASP A 362 -10.28 19.43 -23.94
C ASP A 362 -11.07 18.28 -24.56
N GLU A 363 -11.80 17.50 -23.76
CA GLU A 363 -12.69 16.43 -24.24
C GLU A 363 -14.12 16.63 -23.75
N PRO A 364 -15.12 16.71 -24.64
CA PRO A 364 -16.51 16.81 -24.23
C PRO A 364 -16.93 15.53 -23.50
N TRP A 365 -17.37 15.69 -22.25
CA TRP A 365 -17.89 14.61 -21.42
C TRP A 365 -19.39 14.81 -21.20
N ALA A 366 -20.20 13.89 -21.71
CA ALA A 366 -21.65 13.90 -21.54
C ALA A 366 -22.14 12.98 -20.39
N GLY A 367 -21.21 12.29 -19.70
CA GLY A 367 -21.51 11.38 -18.59
C GLY A 367 -21.57 12.10 -17.24
N ARG A 368 -21.63 11.32 -16.17
CA ARG A 368 -21.66 11.82 -14.79
C ARG A 368 -20.34 12.50 -14.41
N THR A 369 -20.43 13.55 -13.61
CA THR A 369 -19.27 14.24 -13.01
C THR A 369 -19.40 14.28 -11.48
N GLY A 370 -18.28 14.48 -10.77
CA GLY A 370 -18.20 14.50 -9.32
C GLY A 370 -17.68 13.20 -8.74
N LEU A 371 -17.97 12.95 -7.47
CA LEU A 371 -17.50 11.75 -6.78
C LEU A 371 -18.42 10.56 -7.05
N VAL A 372 -17.83 9.37 -7.21
CA VAL A 372 -18.57 8.16 -7.59
C VAL A 372 -19.68 7.80 -6.61
N HIS A 373 -19.46 7.97 -5.30
CA HIS A 373 -20.47 7.69 -4.29
C HIS A 373 -21.63 8.71 -4.33
N GLU A 374 -21.36 9.97 -4.63
CA GLU A 374 -22.41 10.99 -4.80
C GLU A 374 -23.31 10.69 -6.00
N ALA A 375 -22.71 10.19 -7.09
CA ALA A 375 -23.50 9.76 -8.25
C ALA A 375 -24.47 8.62 -7.91
N ILE A 376 -24.03 7.66 -7.07
CA ILE A 376 -24.89 6.56 -6.58
C ILE A 376 -26.02 7.09 -5.71
N LEU A 377 -25.72 7.97 -4.73
CA LEU A 377 -26.73 8.56 -3.84
C LEU A 377 -27.74 9.40 -4.59
N ALA A 378 -27.36 10.04 -5.68
CA ALA A 378 -28.27 10.79 -6.56
C ALA A 378 -29.22 9.86 -7.35
N ASP A 379 -28.75 8.66 -7.73
CA ASP A 379 -29.56 7.70 -8.49
C ASP A 379 -30.42 6.81 -7.57
N PHE A 380 -29.98 6.56 -6.33
CA PHE A 380 -30.65 5.71 -5.35
C PHE A 380 -30.84 6.44 -4.02
N PRO A 381 -31.99 7.07 -3.81
CA PRO A 381 -32.29 7.79 -2.56
C PRO A 381 -32.50 6.84 -1.36
N ASP A 382 -32.69 5.55 -1.59
CA ASP A 382 -32.79 4.49 -0.57
C ASP A 382 -31.95 3.28 -1.03
N LEU A 383 -30.99 2.87 -0.20
CA LEU A 383 -30.10 1.74 -0.44
C LEU A 383 -30.43 0.51 0.41
N SER A 384 -31.53 0.52 1.19
CA SER A 384 -31.89 -0.55 2.13
C SER A 384 -32.08 -1.92 1.47
N GLY A 385 -32.51 -1.92 0.19
CA GLY A 385 -32.73 -3.11 -0.61
C GLY A 385 -31.51 -3.62 -1.39
N PHE A 386 -30.36 -3.01 -1.28
CA PHE A 386 -29.20 -3.31 -2.12
C PHE A 386 -28.09 -4.06 -1.38
N SER A 387 -27.18 -4.65 -2.14
CA SER A 387 -25.85 -5.02 -1.70
C SER A 387 -24.82 -4.23 -2.50
N VAL A 388 -23.82 -3.66 -1.81
CA VAL A 388 -22.81 -2.78 -2.41
C VAL A 388 -21.42 -3.40 -2.29
N TYR A 389 -20.70 -3.45 -3.40
CA TYR A 389 -19.30 -3.92 -3.50
C TYR A 389 -18.42 -2.76 -3.93
N ALA A 390 -17.66 -2.18 -2.99
CA ALA A 390 -16.84 -1.00 -3.24
C ALA A 390 -15.34 -1.32 -3.22
N CYS A 391 -14.64 -1.06 -4.32
CA CYS A 391 -13.20 -1.24 -4.40
C CYS A 391 -12.51 -0.02 -5.01
N GLY A 392 -11.41 0.40 -4.40
CA GLY A 392 -10.61 1.53 -4.83
C GLY A 392 -9.72 2.11 -3.73
N SER A 393 -9.40 3.40 -3.83
CA SER A 393 -8.57 4.04 -2.81
C SER A 393 -9.24 4.06 -1.44
N VAL A 394 -8.43 4.01 -0.37
CA VAL A 394 -8.92 4.13 1.02
C VAL A 394 -9.84 5.34 1.18
N ARG A 395 -9.43 6.51 0.66
CA ARG A 395 -10.23 7.74 0.74
C ARG A 395 -11.62 7.61 0.10
N MET A 396 -11.72 6.90 -1.02
CA MET A 396 -13.00 6.65 -1.68
C MET A 396 -13.89 5.75 -0.83
N VAL A 397 -13.36 4.64 -0.31
CA VAL A 397 -14.10 3.68 0.50
C VAL A 397 -14.54 4.30 1.82
N GLU A 398 -13.65 5.06 2.49
CA GLU A 398 -13.95 5.78 3.73
C GLU A 398 -15.03 6.86 3.57
N ALA A 399 -15.09 7.52 2.42
CA ALA A 399 -16.14 8.48 2.12
C ALA A 399 -17.47 7.80 1.74
N ALA A 400 -17.40 6.72 0.95
CA ALA A 400 -18.56 6.05 0.39
C ALA A 400 -19.35 5.24 1.44
N ARG A 401 -18.66 4.44 2.27
CA ARG A 401 -19.32 3.53 3.22
C ARG A 401 -20.26 4.24 4.20
N PRO A 402 -19.83 5.27 4.97
CA PRO A 402 -20.73 5.98 5.87
C PRO A 402 -21.89 6.66 5.14
N ALA A 403 -21.63 7.19 3.92
CA ALA A 403 -22.67 7.83 3.13
C ALA A 403 -23.74 6.85 2.66
N PHE A 404 -23.36 5.63 2.27
CA PHE A 404 -24.30 4.57 1.89
C PHE A 404 -25.09 4.06 3.09
N VAL A 405 -24.46 3.89 4.26
CA VAL A 405 -25.15 3.49 5.50
C VAL A 405 -26.15 4.58 5.93
N ALA A 406 -25.78 5.85 5.84
CA ALA A 406 -26.71 6.96 6.11
C ALA A 406 -27.92 6.98 5.15
N GLN A 407 -27.78 6.39 3.94
CA GLN A 407 -28.84 6.24 2.93
C GLN A 407 -29.58 4.90 3.05
N GLY A 408 -29.47 4.21 4.19
CA GLY A 408 -30.23 3.00 4.51
C GLY A 408 -29.53 1.68 4.19
N LEU A 409 -28.32 1.67 3.62
CA LEU A 409 -27.60 0.42 3.38
C LEU A 409 -27.24 -0.27 4.70
N SER A 410 -27.57 -1.56 4.82
CA SER A 410 -27.09 -2.36 5.95
C SER A 410 -25.56 -2.48 5.92
N GLU A 411 -24.88 -2.33 7.06
CA GLU A 411 -23.43 -2.50 7.15
C GLU A 411 -22.97 -3.89 6.67
N GLU A 412 -23.75 -4.93 6.91
CA GLU A 412 -23.49 -6.31 6.49
C GLU A 412 -23.63 -6.50 4.96
N ALA A 413 -24.36 -5.61 4.28
CA ALA A 413 -24.52 -5.61 2.83
C ALA A 413 -23.52 -4.66 2.13
N CYS A 414 -22.59 -4.05 2.86
CA CYS A 414 -21.58 -3.16 2.36
C CYS A 414 -20.20 -3.84 2.40
N TYR A 415 -19.85 -4.48 1.30
CA TYR A 415 -18.56 -5.16 1.12
C TYR A 415 -17.55 -4.18 0.52
N SER A 416 -16.32 -4.17 1.04
CA SER A 416 -15.32 -3.25 0.52
C SER A 416 -13.90 -3.82 0.55
N ASP A 417 -13.13 -3.46 -0.48
CA ASP A 417 -11.69 -3.72 -0.57
C ASP A 417 -10.96 -2.41 -0.87
N ALA A 418 -10.25 -1.89 0.13
CA ALA A 418 -9.57 -0.59 0.05
C ALA A 418 -8.09 -0.76 -0.30
N PHE A 419 -7.65 -0.21 -1.43
CA PHE A 419 -6.26 -0.26 -1.87
C PHE A 419 -5.38 0.67 -1.05
N THR A 420 -4.55 0.09 -0.21
CA THR A 420 -3.62 0.78 0.68
C THR A 420 -2.26 0.95 0.01
N PRO A 421 -1.75 2.19 -0.15
CA PRO A 421 -0.38 2.40 -0.61
C PRO A 421 0.62 1.79 0.36
N ALA A 422 1.56 0.99 -0.16
CA ALA A 422 2.62 0.45 0.66
C ALA A 422 3.53 1.58 1.17
N GLY A 423 3.67 1.71 2.49
CA GLY A 423 4.53 2.73 3.11
C GLY A 423 3.83 3.70 4.06
N GLY A 424 2.56 3.50 4.40
CA GLY A 424 1.91 4.15 5.56
C GLY A 424 1.75 5.67 5.55
N ALA A 425 2.03 6.35 4.44
CA ALA A 425 1.72 7.77 4.29
C ALA A 425 0.66 7.95 3.21
N ALA A 426 -0.55 8.32 3.61
CA ALA A 426 -1.45 8.96 2.68
C ALA A 426 -0.73 10.17 2.08
N PRO A 427 -0.75 10.39 0.75
CA PRO A 427 -0.21 11.62 0.20
C PRO A 427 -0.91 12.79 0.87
N ALA A 428 -0.13 13.67 1.49
CA ALA A 428 -0.63 14.90 2.09
C ALA A 428 -1.50 15.61 1.06
N ALA A 429 -2.69 16.03 1.47
CA ALA A 429 -3.58 16.84 0.67
C ALA A 429 -2.78 18.05 0.19
N ARG A 430 -2.57 18.18 -1.12
CA ARG A 430 -2.26 19.46 -1.71
C ARG A 430 -3.57 20.26 -1.69
N ALA A 431 -3.52 21.33 -0.88
CA ALA A 431 -4.55 22.35 -0.84
C ALA A 431 -4.71 23.02 -2.21
#